data_e7c5c65b3394aa050da0d55e69d0b27c
#
_entry.id   e7c5c65b3394aa050da0d55e69d0b27c
#
_cell.length_a   1.000
_cell.length_b   1.000
_cell.length_c   1.000
_cell.angle_alpha   90.00
_cell.angle_beta   90.00
_cell.angle_gamma   90.00
#
_symmetry.space_group_name_H-M   'P 1'
#
loop_
_entity.id
_entity.type
_entity.pdbx_description
1 polymer ?
#
loop_
_entity_poly.entity_id
_entity_poly.type
_entity_poly.pdbx_seq_one_letter_code
_entity_poly.pdbx_strand_id
1 'polypeptide(L)'
;MLGGIFEKNNVEDKIRTFVSKTTEINFWKDKFLAQKILKKKKFFEDISNSFNNTTNELENLEGLLELASNENDNVVIKDCDEKINLLLHQIKKTEVKCFLSNEDDHLDAYLEIHAGAGGTESQDWAQMLRRMYSKWVEKKKCKFEIISEHRGEEAGIKSSTLKIIGSHMFGWLKLESGVHRLVRISPFDSGSRRHTSFASVWVYPVVDDNIKINIKENEIRIDTYRSSGAGGQHVNTTDSAVRITHLPTNIVVQCQNERSQHKNKATCFNMLKARLYNYEIQKKEEASENLTKSKTDIGWGHQIRSYVLQPYQLVKDLRNDYEDTNPSNVLNGDIDSFLENSLFKLKVNKH
;
A
#
# COMPACT_ATOMS: atom_id res chain seq x y z
N MET A 1 -19.20 7.57 14.07
CA MET A 1 -17.84 7.05 13.89
C MET A 1 -16.81 8.15 13.59
N LEU A 2 -17.07 9.06 12.65
CA LEU A 2 -16.15 10.14 12.29
C LEU A 2 -15.71 11.02 13.47
N GLY A 3 -16.63 11.43 14.36
CA GLY A 3 -16.33 12.21 15.56
C GLY A 3 -15.34 11.50 16.48
N GLY A 4 -15.55 10.23 16.78
CA GLY A 4 -14.62 9.44 17.59
C GLY A 4 -13.24 9.22 16.95
N ILE A 5 -13.16 9.15 15.61
CA ILE A 5 -11.88 9.07 14.89
C ILE A 5 -11.18 10.43 14.89
N PHE A 6 -11.93 11.51 14.75
CA PHE A 6 -11.44 12.88 14.78
C PHE A 6 -10.85 13.24 16.14
N GLU A 7 -11.59 12.95 17.22
CA GLU A 7 -11.14 13.16 18.60
C GLU A 7 -9.95 12.28 18.97
N LYS A 8 -9.99 10.98 18.63
CA LYS A 8 -8.88 10.04 18.89
C LYS A 8 -7.57 10.40 18.16
N ASN A 9 -7.65 11.02 17.00
CA ASN A 9 -6.46 11.45 16.27
C ASN A 9 -5.91 12.80 16.75
N ASN A 10 -6.56 13.44 17.70
CA ASN A 10 -6.18 14.77 18.22
C ASN A 10 -5.87 15.75 17.08
N VAL A 11 -6.78 15.81 16.08
CA VAL A 11 -6.54 16.58 14.84
C VAL A 11 -6.32 18.05 15.16
N GLU A 12 -7.13 18.63 16.06
CA GLU A 12 -6.99 20.02 16.47
C GLU A 12 -5.66 20.30 17.18
N ASP A 13 -5.24 19.42 18.09
CA ASP A 13 -3.97 19.58 18.80
C ASP A 13 -2.77 19.47 17.85
N LYS A 14 -2.86 18.59 16.84
CA LYS A 14 -1.86 18.52 15.78
C LYS A 14 -1.82 19.80 14.97
N ILE A 15 -2.98 20.37 14.59
CA ILE A 15 -3.05 21.64 13.88
C ILE A 15 -2.40 22.74 14.72
N ARG A 16 -2.76 22.86 16.02
CA ARG A 16 -2.16 23.83 16.95
C ARG A 16 -0.64 23.68 17.04
N THR A 17 -0.16 22.44 17.14
CA THR A 17 1.28 22.14 17.18
C THR A 17 1.99 22.54 15.88
N PHE A 18 1.36 22.34 14.72
CA PHE A 18 1.96 22.76 13.45
C PHE A 18 1.88 24.28 13.27
N VAL A 19 0.83 24.93 13.74
CA VAL A 19 0.73 26.39 13.74
C VAL A 19 1.85 26.99 14.62
N SER A 20 2.06 26.49 15.85
CA SER A 20 3.14 26.99 16.72
C SER A 20 4.52 26.83 16.08
N LYS A 21 4.78 25.69 15.39
CA LYS A 21 6.05 25.49 14.67
C LYS A 21 6.23 26.45 13.49
N THR A 22 5.13 26.84 12.80
CA THR A 22 5.24 27.80 11.68
C THR A 22 5.51 29.23 12.13
N THR A 23 5.29 29.57 13.41
CA THR A 23 5.57 30.89 14.00
C THR A 23 6.97 31.01 14.57
N GLU A 24 7.76 29.94 14.61
CA GLU A 24 9.14 29.96 15.10
C GLU A 24 10.06 30.78 14.18
N ILE A 25 10.94 31.61 14.76
CA ILE A 25 11.85 32.54 14.04
C ILE A 25 12.75 31.80 13.04
N ASN A 26 13.10 30.56 13.31
CA ASN A 26 14.00 29.75 12.47
C ASN A 26 13.28 28.83 11.48
N PHE A 27 11.96 28.86 11.43
CA PHE A 27 11.15 27.94 10.60
C PHE A 27 11.53 27.96 9.11
N TRP A 28 11.80 29.16 8.58
CA TRP A 28 12.09 29.35 7.16
C TRP A 28 13.56 29.10 6.77
N LYS A 29 14.46 28.83 7.73
CA LYS A 29 15.87 28.54 7.44
C LYS A 29 16.06 27.23 6.69
N ASP A 30 15.24 26.22 7.02
CA ASP A 30 15.21 24.93 6.32
C ASP A 30 13.97 24.85 5.45
N LYS A 31 14.11 25.18 4.15
CA LYS A 31 13.02 25.17 3.18
C LYS A 31 12.34 23.81 3.04
N PHE A 32 13.13 22.72 3.16
CA PHE A 32 12.61 21.36 3.02
C PHE A 32 11.75 20.96 4.22
N LEU A 33 12.24 21.20 5.43
CA LEU A 33 11.52 20.95 6.66
C LEU A 33 10.25 21.81 6.73
N ALA A 34 10.34 23.09 6.35
CA ALA A 34 9.20 24.00 6.29
C ALA A 34 8.12 23.48 5.33
N GLN A 35 8.51 23.05 4.11
CA GLN A 35 7.57 22.50 3.14
C GLN A 35 6.89 21.21 3.64
N LYS A 36 7.64 20.33 4.32
CA LYS A 36 7.09 19.10 4.93
C LYS A 36 6.06 19.43 6.01
N ILE A 37 6.38 20.38 6.90
CA ILE A 37 5.47 20.81 7.97
C ILE A 37 4.21 21.47 7.41
N LEU A 38 4.34 22.36 6.41
CA LEU A 38 3.20 23.01 5.76
C LEU A 38 2.28 22.01 5.04
N LYS A 39 2.83 21.00 4.37
CA LYS A 39 2.03 19.93 3.77
C LYS A 39 1.26 19.14 4.83
N LYS A 40 1.90 18.78 5.95
CA LYS A 40 1.22 18.12 7.08
C LYS A 40 0.14 18.99 7.69
N LYS A 41 0.41 20.28 7.93
CA LYS A 41 -0.55 21.24 8.45
C LYS A 41 -1.78 21.29 7.54
N LYS A 42 -1.59 21.53 6.24
CA LYS A 42 -2.68 21.60 5.27
C LYS A 42 -3.50 20.31 5.24
N PHE A 43 -2.86 19.15 5.31
CA PHE A 43 -3.56 17.86 5.37
C PHE A 43 -4.52 17.76 6.57
N PHE A 44 -4.09 18.16 7.77
CA PHE A 44 -4.95 18.14 8.96
C PHE A 44 -6.03 19.23 8.93
N GLU A 45 -5.73 20.41 8.37
CA GLU A 45 -6.71 21.48 8.13
C GLU A 45 -7.80 21.02 7.15
N ASP A 46 -7.44 20.35 6.06
CA ASP A 46 -8.39 19.80 5.09
C ASP A 46 -9.32 18.75 5.74
N ILE A 47 -8.80 17.91 6.64
CA ILE A 47 -9.62 16.95 7.41
C ILE A 47 -10.59 17.69 8.34
N SER A 48 -10.10 18.68 9.10
CA SER A 48 -10.92 19.45 10.03
C SER A 48 -12.03 20.21 9.29
N ASN A 49 -11.69 20.88 8.20
CA ASN A 49 -12.66 21.60 7.37
C ASN A 49 -13.70 20.63 6.77
N SER A 50 -13.27 19.46 6.28
CA SER A 50 -14.19 18.45 5.76
C SER A 50 -15.16 17.95 6.85
N PHE A 51 -14.66 17.72 8.06
CA PHE A 51 -15.49 17.31 9.20
C PHE A 51 -16.53 18.39 9.57
N ASN A 52 -16.10 19.64 9.76
CA ASN A 52 -16.98 20.75 10.12
C ASN A 52 -18.04 21.01 9.04
N ASN A 53 -17.64 21.01 7.75
CA ASN A 53 -18.58 21.17 6.64
C ASN A 53 -19.63 20.06 6.63
N THR A 54 -19.21 18.82 6.84
CA THR A 54 -20.11 17.66 6.86
C THR A 54 -21.10 17.75 8.03
N THR A 55 -20.64 18.19 9.21
CA THR A 55 -21.51 18.38 10.38
C THR A 55 -22.55 19.46 10.13
N ASN A 56 -22.13 20.61 9.60
CA ASN A 56 -23.03 21.70 9.26
C ASN A 56 -24.06 21.31 8.19
N GLU A 57 -23.62 20.57 7.16
CA GLU A 57 -24.52 20.07 6.11
C GLU A 57 -25.54 19.07 6.67
N LEU A 58 -25.12 18.19 7.60
CA LEU A 58 -26.01 17.25 8.25
C LEU A 58 -27.08 17.97 9.08
N GLU A 59 -26.70 18.96 9.92
CA GLU A 59 -27.61 19.77 10.71
C GLU A 59 -28.64 20.51 9.82
N ASN A 60 -28.17 21.08 8.70
CA ASN A 60 -29.04 21.72 7.72
C ASN A 60 -30.03 20.73 7.08
N LEU A 61 -29.58 19.53 6.74
CA LEU A 61 -30.44 18.49 6.15
C LEU A 61 -31.46 17.95 7.16
N GLU A 62 -31.08 17.81 8.44
CA GLU A 62 -32.00 17.43 9.50
C GLU A 62 -33.13 18.44 9.64
N GLY A 63 -32.81 19.74 9.70
CA GLY A 63 -33.83 20.81 9.76
C GLY A 63 -34.72 20.85 8.52
N LEU A 64 -34.13 20.65 7.33
CA LEU A 64 -34.90 20.64 6.10
C LEU A 64 -35.86 19.42 5.99
N LEU A 65 -35.39 18.27 6.47
CA LEU A 65 -36.19 17.02 6.47
C LEU A 65 -37.35 17.12 7.46
N GLU A 66 -37.13 17.75 8.61
CA GLU A 66 -38.21 18.00 9.61
C GLU A 66 -39.29 18.91 9.05
N LEU A 67 -38.92 20.00 8.37
CA LEU A 67 -39.87 20.90 7.71
C LEU A 67 -40.64 20.20 6.59
N ALA A 68 -39.92 19.51 5.70
CA ALA A 68 -40.54 18.79 4.59
C ALA A 68 -41.47 17.66 5.04
N SER A 69 -41.14 17.00 6.15
CA SER A 69 -42.00 15.97 6.76
C SER A 69 -43.29 16.56 7.31
N ASN A 70 -43.23 17.74 7.95
CA ASN A 70 -44.40 18.44 8.48
C ASN A 70 -45.34 18.93 7.37
N GLU A 71 -44.78 19.34 6.22
CA GLU A 71 -45.52 19.79 5.04
C GLU A 71 -45.91 18.66 4.08
N ASN A 72 -45.48 17.43 4.31
CA ASN A 72 -45.62 16.27 3.42
C ASN A 72 -45.08 16.48 1.99
N ASP A 73 -43.98 17.26 1.87
CA ASP A 73 -43.35 17.54 0.59
C ASP A 73 -42.40 16.39 0.19
N ASN A 74 -42.95 15.45 -0.57
CA ASN A 74 -42.20 14.28 -1.05
C ASN A 74 -41.07 14.61 -2.03
N VAL A 75 -41.07 15.78 -2.67
CA VAL A 75 -39.98 16.18 -3.59
C VAL A 75 -38.76 16.59 -2.79
N VAL A 76 -38.96 17.40 -1.76
CA VAL A 76 -37.86 17.83 -0.88
C VAL A 76 -37.30 16.64 -0.09
N ILE A 77 -38.15 15.71 0.35
CA ILE A 77 -37.69 14.48 1.04
C ILE A 77 -36.75 13.67 0.16
N LYS A 78 -37.08 13.48 -1.13
CA LYS A 78 -36.19 12.78 -2.07
C LYS A 78 -34.88 13.51 -2.31
N ASP A 79 -34.92 14.83 -2.43
CA ASP A 79 -33.68 15.64 -2.58
C ASP A 79 -32.78 15.51 -1.34
N CYS A 80 -33.39 15.48 -0.14
CA CYS A 80 -32.66 15.20 1.09
C CYS A 80 -32.01 13.81 1.08
N ASP A 81 -32.71 12.77 0.66
CA ASP A 81 -32.16 11.41 0.55
C ASP A 81 -30.96 11.34 -0.41
N GLU A 82 -31.04 11.99 -1.57
CA GLU A 82 -29.92 12.07 -2.50
C GLU A 82 -28.71 12.79 -1.89
N LYS A 83 -28.94 13.92 -1.21
CA LYS A 83 -27.88 14.68 -0.53
C LYS A 83 -27.26 13.89 0.62
N ILE A 84 -28.05 13.17 1.41
CA ILE A 84 -27.54 12.28 2.47
C ILE A 84 -26.63 11.20 1.89
N ASN A 85 -27.01 10.59 0.76
CA ASN A 85 -26.17 9.59 0.10
C ASN A 85 -24.82 10.18 -0.40
N LEU A 86 -24.84 11.40 -0.95
CA LEU A 86 -23.61 12.10 -1.33
C LEU A 86 -22.73 12.40 -0.11
N LEU A 87 -23.36 12.85 0.99
CA LEU A 87 -22.67 13.12 2.24
C LEU A 87 -22.02 11.86 2.82
N LEU A 88 -22.72 10.73 2.81
CA LEU A 88 -22.17 9.44 3.22
C LEU A 88 -20.91 9.05 2.40
N HIS A 89 -20.92 9.32 1.11
CA HIS A 89 -19.76 9.07 0.26
C HIS A 89 -18.58 10.01 0.60
N GLN A 90 -18.85 11.28 0.89
CA GLN A 90 -17.82 12.23 1.34
C GLN A 90 -17.25 11.85 2.71
N ILE A 91 -18.10 11.43 3.64
CA ILE A 91 -17.70 10.92 4.97
C ILE A 91 -16.72 9.74 4.81
N LYS A 92 -17.07 8.73 4.03
CA LYS A 92 -16.19 7.57 3.78
C LYS A 92 -14.83 7.99 3.24
N LYS A 93 -14.79 8.93 2.28
CA LYS A 93 -13.52 9.46 1.76
C LYS A 93 -12.69 10.17 2.83
N THR A 94 -13.35 10.93 3.70
CA THR A 94 -12.66 11.64 4.78
C THR A 94 -12.14 10.67 5.85
N GLU A 95 -12.92 9.64 6.20
CA GLU A 95 -12.48 8.55 7.09
C GLU A 95 -11.21 7.88 6.58
N VAL A 96 -11.18 7.50 5.31
CA VAL A 96 -9.99 6.92 4.68
C VAL A 96 -8.78 7.86 4.78
N LYS A 97 -8.97 9.16 4.51
CA LYS A 97 -7.89 10.15 4.69
C LYS A 97 -7.38 10.19 6.14
N CYS A 98 -8.27 10.11 7.13
CA CYS A 98 -7.86 10.05 8.54
C CYS A 98 -7.01 8.82 8.85
N PHE A 99 -7.26 7.67 8.19
CA PHE A 99 -6.46 6.46 8.35
C PHE A 99 -5.08 6.55 7.67
N LEU A 100 -4.94 7.38 6.66
CA LEU A 100 -3.69 7.66 5.93
C LEU A 100 -2.88 8.81 6.56
N SER A 101 -2.90 8.91 7.90
CA SER A 101 -2.29 10.03 8.64
C SER A 101 -0.93 9.75 9.27
N ASN A 102 -0.37 8.54 9.08
CA ASN A 102 0.98 8.21 9.58
C ASN A 102 2.06 8.97 8.80
N GLU A 103 3.27 9.08 9.40
CA GLU A 103 4.36 9.88 8.83
C GLU A 103 4.73 9.50 7.41
N ASP A 104 4.70 8.22 7.10
CA ASP A 104 5.17 7.67 5.84
C ASP A 104 4.04 7.40 4.84
N ASP A 105 2.77 7.49 5.29
CA ASP A 105 1.61 7.17 4.45
C ASP A 105 1.50 8.01 3.18
N HIS A 106 2.09 9.21 3.17
CA HIS A 106 2.08 10.12 2.02
C HIS A 106 3.11 9.77 0.94
N LEU A 107 4.01 8.83 1.22
CA LEU A 107 5.10 8.44 0.32
C LEU A 107 4.61 7.59 -0.84
N ASP A 108 5.43 7.55 -1.89
CA ASP A 108 5.36 6.56 -2.94
C ASP A 108 5.67 5.18 -2.38
N ALA A 109 5.30 4.13 -3.09
CA ALA A 109 5.50 2.76 -2.63
C ALA A 109 6.34 1.93 -3.60
N TYR A 110 7.19 1.07 -3.05
CA TYR A 110 7.66 -0.12 -3.74
C TYR A 110 6.74 -1.29 -3.38
N LEU A 111 6.35 -2.06 -4.39
CA LEU A 111 5.56 -3.27 -4.25
C LEU A 111 6.33 -4.42 -4.90
N GLU A 112 6.73 -5.39 -4.10
CA GLU A 112 7.42 -6.59 -4.56
C GLU A 112 6.48 -7.79 -4.47
N ILE A 113 6.50 -8.61 -5.51
CA ILE A 113 5.71 -9.83 -5.61
C ILE A 113 6.68 -10.97 -5.88
N HIS A 114 6.57 -12.04 -5.10
CA HIS A 114 7.37 -13.24 -5.27
C HIS A 114 6.46 -14.46 -5.38
N ALA A 115 6.74 -15.33 -6.34
CA ALA A 115 6.11 -16.63 -6.42
C ALA A 115 6.51 -17.47 -5.19
N GLY A 116 5.51 -18.08 -4.56
CA GLY A 116 5.70 -18.96 -3.42
C GLY A 116 5.64 -20.45 -3.82
N ALA A 117 5.09 -21.27 -2.91
CA ALA A 117 4.88 -22.70 -3.18
C ALA A 117 3.80 -22.91 -4.25
N GLY A 118 4.07 -23.80 -5.22
CA GLY A 118 3.14 -24.16 -6.31
C GLY A 118 3.77 -24.28 -7.70
N GLY A 119 5.11 -24.16 -7.81
CA GLY A 119 5.81 -24.31 -9.08
C GLY A 119 5.36 -23.30 -10.15
N THR A 120 5.17 -23.73 -11.39
CA THR A 120 4.70 -22.91 -12.53
C THR A 120 3.39 -22.16 -12.21
N GLU A 121 2.48 -22.82 -11.48
CA GLU A 121 1.19 -22.25 -11.06
C GLU A 121 1.37 -21.02 -10.14
N SER A 122 2.35 -21.06 -9.22
CA SER A 122 2.66 -19.93 -8.34
C SER A 122 3.29 -18.76 -9.09
N GLN A 123 4.04 -19.03 -10.15
CA GLN A 123 4.63 -18.03 -11.03
C GLN A 123 3.55 -17.29 -11.84
N ASP A 124 2.57 -18.03 -12.35
CA ASP A 124 1.41 -17.44 -13.03
C ASP A 124 0.56 -16.64 -12.04
N TRP A 125 0.36 -17.14 -10.83
CA TRP A 125 -0.33 -16.40 -9.76
C TRP A 125 0.36 -15.07 -9.43
N ALA A 126 1.68 -15.06 -9.29
CA ALA A 126 2.44 -13.83 -9.07
C ALA A 126 2.25 -12.83 -10.22
N GLN A 127 2.18 -13.29 -11.47
CA GLN A 127 1.88 -12.45 -12.62
C GLN A 127 0.45 -11.89 -12.58
N MET A 128 -0.53 -12.69 -12.17
CA MET A 128 -1.91 -12.25 -12.00
C MET A 128 -2.01 -11.15 -10.93
N LEU A 129 -1.33 -11.31 -9.79
CA LEU A 129 -1.27 -10.28 -8.75
C LEU A 129 -0.60 -8.99 -9.25
N ARG A 130 0.52 -9.09 -9.96
CA ARG A 130 1.15 -7.92 -10.57
C ARG A 130 0.19 -7.16 -11.46
N ARG A 131 -0.53 -7.88 -12.34
CA ARG A 131 -1.55 -7.29 -13.22
C ARG A 131 -2.68 -6.64 -12.43
N MET A 132 -3.15 -7.27 -11.36
CA MET A 132 -4.20 -6.74 -10.48
C MET A 132 -3.79 -5.39 -9.88
N TYR A 133 -2.59 -5.31 -9.28
CA TYR A 133 -2.09 -4.07 -8.70
C TYR A 133 -1.83 -3.01 -9.76
N SER A 134 -1.26 -3.37 -10.92
CA SER A 134 -1.03 -2.42 -12.01
C SER A 134 -2.35 -1.78 -12.48
N LYS A 135 -3.40 -2.58 -12.68
CA LYS A 135 -4.73 -2.09 -13.06
C LYS A 135 -5.37 -1.22 -11.97
N TRP A 136 -5.16 -1.55 -10.71
CA TRP A 136 -5.63 -0.72 -9.61
C TRP A 136 -4.96 0.66 -9.61
N VAL A 137 -3.64 0.71 -9.80
CA VAL A 137 -2.88 1.97 -9.90
C VAL A 137 -3.38 2.82 -11.08
N GLU A 138 -3.64 2.20 -12.23
CA GLU A 138 -4.20 2.88 -13.41
C GLU A 138 -5.59 3.46 -13.10
N LYS A 139 -6.48 2.70 -12.45
CA LYS A 139 -7.80 3.18 -12.00
C LYS A 139 -7.69 4.39 -11.06
N LYS A 140 -6.68 4.42 -10.19
CA LYS A 140 -6.37 5.56 -9.31
C LYS A 140 -5.74 6.74 -10.05
N LYS A 141 -5.52 6.64 -11.37
CA LYS A 141 -4.83 7.65 -12.19
C LYS A 141 -3.42 7.96 -11.69
N CYS A 142 -2.78 6.99 -11.07
CA CYS A 142 -1.40 7.04 -10.61
C CYS A 142 -0.46 6.39 -11.63
N LYS A 143 0.84 6.58 -11.46
CA LYS A 143 1.86 6.00 -12.34
C LYS A 143 2.55 4.85 -11.64
N PHE A 144 2.98 3.87 -12.41
CA PHE A 144 3.88 2.83 -11.91
C PHE A 144 5.00 2.57 -12.91
N GLU A 145 6.13 2.11 -12.39
CA GLU A 145 7.31 1.72 -13.16
C GLU A 145 7.73 0.31 -12.71
N ILE A 146 8.02 -0.56 -13.65
CA ILE A 146 8.58 -1.89 -13.36
C ILE A 146 10.10 -1.72 -13.18
N ILE A 147 10.56 -1.85 -11.94
CA ILE A 147 11.98 -1.72 -11.60
C ILE A 147 12.76 -2.98 -11.88
N SER A 148 12.14 -4.14 -11.62
CA SER A 148 12.74 -5.45 -11.86
C SER A 148 11.65 -6.48 -12.11
N GLU A 149 11.90 -7.38 -13.05
CA GLU A 149 11.03 -8.51 -13.34
C GLU A 149 11.87 -9.73 -13.73
N HIS A 150 11.67 -10.81 -13.00
CA HIS A 150 12.25 -12.11 -13.30
C HIS A 150 11.14 -13.05 -13.78
N ARG A 151 11.19 -13.41 -15.05
CA ARG A 151 10.20 -14.32 -15.66
C ARG A 151 10.39 -15.75 -15.21
N GLY A 152 9.29 -16.49 -15.18
CA GLY A 152 9.32 -17.94 -15.04
C GLY A 152 9.91 -18.61 -16.28
N GLU A 153 10.31 -19.84 -16.15
CA GLU A 153 10.87 -20.61 -17.26
C GLU A 153 9.79 -21.04 -18.27
N GLU A 154 8.64 -21.46 -17.78
CA GLU A 154 7.51 -21.92 -18.60
C GLU A 154 6.40 -20.88 -18.69
N ALA A 155 6.02 -20.26 -17.56
CA ALA A 155 4.98 -19.25 -17.50
C ALA A 155 5.17 -18.33 -16.30
N GLY A 156 4.51 -17.17 -16.34
CA GLY A 156 4.43 -16.27 -15.21
C GLY A 156 5.73 -15.56 -14.85
N ILE A 157 5.85 -15.13 -13.60
CA ILE A 157 7.00 -14.43 -13.05
C ILE A 157 7.47 -15.08 -11.75
N LYS A 158 8.78 -15.21 -11.57
CA LYS A 158 9.40 -15.62 -10.30
C LYS A 158 9.34 -14.48 -9.27
N SER A 159 9.61 -13.26 -9.73
CA SER A 159 9.50 -12.04 -8.91
C SER A 159 9.29 -10.80 -9.77
N SER A 160 8.66 -9.79 -9.22
CA SER A 160 8.54 -8.47 -9.85
C SER A 160 8.52 -7.38 -8.78
N THR A 161 9.21 -6.26 -9.07
CA THR A 161 9.23 -5.07 -8.23
C THR A 161 8.64 -3.90 -9.01
N LEU A 162 7.58 -3.32 -8.49
CA LEU A 162 6.92 -2.14 -9.02
C LEU A 162 7.25 -0.93 -8.13
N LYS A 163 7.59 0.21 -8.73
CA LYS A 163 7.57 1.50 -8.07
C LYS A 163 6.27 2.20 -8.41
N ILE A 164 5.49 2.54 -7.43
CA ILE A 164 4.17 3.16 -7.57
C ILE A 164 4.28 4.62 -7.11
N ILE A 165 3.95 5.55 -8.00
CA ILE A 165 4.11 6.99 -7.80
C ILE A 165 2.75 7.63 -7.73
N GLY A 166 2.44 8.26 -6.60
CA GLY A 166 1.16 8.94 -6.39
C GLY A 166 0.92 9.34 -4.95
N SER A 167 -0.16 10.06 -4.71
CA SER A 167 -0.49 10.52 -3.35
C SER A 167 -0.92 9.36 -2.47
N HIS A 168 -0.23 9.19 -1.33
CA HIS A 168 -0.53 8.20 -0.28
C HIS A 168 -0.48 6.72 -0.75
N MET A 169 0.34 6.42 -1.76
CA MET A 169 0.40 5.05 -2.31
C MET A 169 0.91 4.04 -1.29
N PHE A 170 1.92 4.40 -0.49
CA PHE A 170 2.37 3.54 0.60
C PHE A 170 1.28 3.34 1.64
N GLY A 171 0.60 4.42 2.06
CA GLY A 171 -0.49 4.34 3.02
C GLY A 171 -1.62 3.40 2.61
N TRP A 172 -1.99 3.38 1.34
CA TRP A 172 -3.00 2.47 0.80
C TRP A 172 -2.53 1.02 0.76
N LEU A 173 -1.29 0.78 0.35
CA LEU A 173 -0.80 -0.56 0.04
C LEU A 173 -0.06 -1.23 1.20
N LYS A 174 0.36 -0.51 2.24
CA LYS A 174 1.16 -1.05 3.36
C LYS A 174 0.58 -2.32 3.99
N LEU A 175 -0.75 -2.46 3.94
CA LEU A 175 -1.47 -3.61 4.48
C LEU A 175 -1.62 -4.79 3.51
N GLU A 176 -1.17 -4.64 2.27
CA GLU A 176 -1.14 -5.73 1.30
C GLU A 176 0.09 -6.63 1.45
N SER A 177 1.00 -6.28 2.37
CA SER A 177 2.14 -7.14 2.69
C SER A 177 1.67 -8.43 3.36
N GLY A 178 2.01 -9.57 2.75
CA GLY A 178 1.67 -10.91 3.26
C GLY A 178 1.49 -11.93 2.15
N VAL A 179 0.90 -13.07 2.49
CA VAL A 179 0.72 -14.21 1.58
C VAL A 179 -0.69 -14.19 0.99
N HIS A 180 -0.75 -14.24 -0.34
CA HIS A 180 -1.98 -14.37 -1.12
C HIS A 180 -2.12 -15.79 -1.63
N ARG A 181 -3.25 -16.44 -1.31
CA ARG A 181 -3.57 -17.80 -1.71
C ARG A 181 -4.50 -17.81 -2.90
N LEU A 182 -4.17 -18.59 -3.94
CA LEU A 182 -5.04 -18.88 -5.07
C LEU A 182 -5.49 -20.33 -5.03
N VAL A 183 -6.77 -20.56 -5.29
CA VAL A 183 -7.37 -21.89 -5.48
C VAL A 183 -8.13 -21.87 -6.81
N ARG A 184 -7.63 -22.63 -7.78
CA ARG A 184 -8.29 -22.77 -9.10
C ARG A 184 -7.98 -24.13 -9.73
N ILE A 185 -8.68 -24.46 -10.79
CA ILE A 185 -8.28 -25.55 -11.70
C ILE A 185 -7.05 -25.05 -12.50
N SER A 186 -5.96 -25.79 -12.43
CA SER A 186 -4.72 -25.39 -13.08
C SER A 186 -4.80 -25.48 -14.59
N PRO A 187 -4.46 -24.43 -15.35
CA PRO A 187 -4.34 -24.52 -16.81
C PRO A 187 -3.11 -25.29 -17.27
N PHE A 188 -2.15 -25.58 -16.36
CA PHE A 188 -0.92 -26.32 -16.64
C PHE A 188 -1.02 -27.81 -16.31
N ASP A 189 -2.11 -28.25 -15.66
CA ASP A 189 -2.35 -29.66 -15.33
C ASP A 189 -3.29 -30.28 -16.35
N SER A 190 -2.79 -31.25 -17.10
CA SER A 190 -3.57 -32.04 -18.08
C SER A 190 -4.78 -32.77 -17.45
N GLY A 191 -4.70 -33.05 -16.13
CA GLY A 191 -5.77 -33.70 -15.37
C GLY A 191 -6.86 -32.75 -14.87
N SER A 192 -6.80 -31.45 -15.20
CA SER A 192 -7.75 -30.42 -14.76
C SER A 192 -8.01 -30.45 -13.24
N ARG A 193 -7.01 -30.78 -12.46
CA ARG A 193 -7.12 -30.86 -11.00
C ARG A 193 -7.07 -29.47 -10.38
N ARG A 194 -7.70 -29.36 -9.22
CA ARG A 194 -7.69 -28.14 -8.41
C ARG A 194 -6.35 -28.01 -7.68
N HIS A 195 -5.65 -26.90 -7.91
CA HIS A 195 -4.38 -26.59 -7.26
C HIS A 195 -4.51 -25.40 -6.32
N THR A 196 -3.66 -25.40 -5.32
CA THR A 196 -3.50 -24.26 -4.39
C THR A 196 -2.11 -23.71 -4.56
N SER A 197 -2.01 -22.41 -4.85
CA SER A 197 -0.74 -21.72 -5.07
C SER A 197 -0.63 -20.50 -4.18
N PHE A 198 0.57 -20.14 -3.83
CA PHE A 198 0.87 -19.02 -2.96
C PHE A 198 1.81 -18.05 -3.64
N ALA A 199 1.58 -16.76 -3.38
CA ALA A 199 2.51 -15.70 -3.74
C ALA A 199 2.60 -14.72 -2.57
N SER A 200 3.78 -14.18 -2.32
CA SER A 200 4.00 -13.18 -1.28
C SER A 200 4.10 -11.79 -1.89
N VAL A 201 3.48 -10.83 -1.23
CA VAL A 201 3.55 -9.41 -1.57
C VAL A 201 4.24 -8.68 -0.44
N TRP A 202 5.15 -7.76 -0.76
CA TRP A 202 5.83 -6.89 0.18
C TRP A 202 5.70 -5.45 -0.28
N VAL A 203 5.30 -4.58 0.64
CA VAL A 203 5.15 -3.15 0.36
C VAL A 203 6.02 -2.37 1.32
N TYR A 204 6.79 -1.43 0.78
CA TYR A 204 7.65 -0.54 1.57
C TYR A 204 7.70 0.85 0.94
N PRO A 205 7.92 1.91 1.74
CA PRO A 205 7.88 3.27 1.25
C PRO A 205 9.08 3.59 0.37
N VAL A 206 8.89 4.47 -0.61
CA VAL A 206 9.99 5.12 -1.31
C VAL A 206 10.50 6.23 -0.40
N VAL A 207 11.68 6.01 0.18
CA VAL A 207 12.31 7.00 1.06
C VAL A 207 13.20 7.89 0.21
N ASP A 208 12.95 9.20 0.25
CA ASP A 208 13.83 10.18 -0.38
C ASP A 208 15.21 10.18 0.30
N ASP A 209 16.27 10.52 -0.47
CA ASP A 209 17.67 10.54 -0.03
C ASP A 209 17.97 11.37 1.24
N ASN A 210 16.99 12.08 1.76
CA ASN A 210 17.12 12.97 2.91
C ASN A 210 16.99 12.28 4.29
N ILE A 211 16.54 11.04 4.37
CA ILE A 211 16.66 10.25 5.60
C ILE A 211 18.05 9.63 5.58
N LYS A 212 18.96 10.19 6.37
CA LYS A 212 20.35 9.73 6.51
C LYS A 212 20.42 8.33 7.13
N ILE A 213 20.06 7.32 6.35
CA ILE A 213 20.48 5.96 6.65
C ILE A 213 21.94 5.90 6.21
N ASN A 214 22.86 5.97 7.16
CA ASN A 214 24.28 5.81 6.90
C ASN A 214 24.56 4.33 6.62
N ILE A 215 24.51 3.95 5.35
CA ILE A 215 24.98 2.64 4.91
C ILE A 215 26.48 2.76 4.72
N LYS A 216 27.26 2.06 5.53
CA LYS A 216 28.72 2.01 5.37
C LYS A 216 29.06 1.05 4.24
N GLU A 217 30.02 1.41 3.41
CA GLU A 217 30.43 0.58 2.27
C GLU A 217 30.93 -0.82 2.67
N ASN A 218 31.49 -0.96 3.86
CA ASN A 218 31.94 -2.25 4.41
C ASN A 218 30.80 -3.15 4.92
N GLU A 219 29.57 -2.65 5.02
CA GLU A 219 28.38 -3.39 5.43
C GLU A 219 27.60 -3.95 4.24
N ILE A 220 28.02 -3.66 3.01
CA ILE A 220 27.34 -4.10 1.80
C ILE A 220 28.27 -4.95 0.92
N ARG A 221 27.69 -5.98 0.31
CA ARG A 221 28.32 -6.73 -0.75
C ARG A 221 27.59 -6.45 -2.06
N ILE A 222 28.34 -6.03 -3.07
CA ILE A 222 27.80 -5.72 -4.40
C ILE A 222 28.28 -6.80 -5.36
N ASP A 223 27.34 -7.53 -5.90
CA ASP A 223 27.59 -8.57 -6.91
C ASP A 223 27.01 -8.08 -8.26
N THR A 224 27.81 -8.14 -9.30
CA THR A 224 27.36 -7.86 -10.68
C THR A 224 27.21 -9.17 -11.42
N TYR A 225 26.17 -9.29 -12.22
CA TYR A 225 25.92 -10.50 -12.99
C TYR A 225 25.23 -10.17 -14.32
N ARG A 226 25.19 -11.16 -15.20
CA ARG A 226 24.53 -11.02 -16.50
C ARG A 226 23.03 -11.07 -16.33
N SER A 227 22.33 -10.09 -16.91
CA SER A 227 20.88 -10.12 -16.92
C SER A 227 20.36 -11.31 -17.72
N SER A 228 19.45 -12.10 -17.15
CA SER A 228 18.76 -13.17 -17.87
C SER A 228 17.42 -12.65 -18.38
N GLY A 229 17.24 -12.52 -19.70
CA GLY A 229 15.99 -12.09 -20.32
C GLY A 229 15.98 -12.30 -21.82
N ALA A 230 14.81 -12.32 -22.45
CA ALA A 230 14.62 -12.35 -23.88
C ALA A 230 15.06 -11.01 -24.50
N GLY A 231 16.36 -10.83 -24.72
CA GLY A 231 16.97 -9.65 -25.35
C GLY A 231 18.14 -10.08 -26.21
N GLY A 232 18.43 -9.33 -27.27
CA GLY A 232 19.46 -9.65 -28.26
C GLY A 232 20.87 -9.79 -27.68
N GLN A 233 21.86 -10.11 -28.53
CA GLN A 233 23.26 -10.45 -28.20
C GLN A 233 23.94 -9.52 -27.16
N HIS A 234 23.52 -8.26 -27.05
CA HIS A 234 24.10 -7.31 -26.11
C HIS A 234 23.67 -7.52 -24.63
N VAL A 235 22.51 -8.11 -24.39
CA VAL A 235 21.99 -8.37 -23.02
C VAL A 235 22.74 -9.52 -22.36
N ASN A 236 23.20 -10.46 -23.17
CA ASN A 236 23.89 -11.67 -22.70
C ASN A 236 25.42 -11.51 -22.55
N THR A 237 25.99 -10.36 -22.97
CA THR A 237 27.44 -10.14 -22.97
C THR A 237 27.93 -9.15 -21.94
N THR A 238 27.04 -8.33 -21.35
CA THR A 238 27.44 -7.28 -20.37
C THR A 238 26.87 -7.58 -19.00
N ASP A 239 27.70 -7.53 -17.96
CA ASP A 239 27.31 -7.67 -16.54
C ASP A 239 26.63 -6.37 -16.05
N SER A 240 25.44 -6.07 -16.54
CA SER A 240 24.68 -4.85 -16.21
C SER A 240 23.78 -5.00 -14.99
N ALA A 241 23.39 -6.22 -14.63
CA ALA A 241 22.57 -6.48 -13.45
C ALA A 241 23.38 -6.32 -12.16
N VAL A 242 22.77 -5.70 -11.16
CA VAL A 242 23.40 -5.43 -9.86
C VAL A 242 22.56 -6.05 -8.75
N ARG A 243 23.22 -6.77 -7.85
CA ARG A 243 22.67 -7.30 -6.62
C ARG A 243 23.44 -6.67 -5.45
N ILE A 244 22.73 -6.11 -4.48
CA ILE A 244 23.33 -5.57 -3.26
C ILE A 244 22.78 -6.38 -2.09
N THR A 245 23.70 -6.93 -1.29
CA THR A 245 23.39 -7.63 -0.05
C THR A 245 23.90 -6.80 1.13
N HIS A 246 23.01 -6.47 2.05
CA HIS A 246 23.40 -5.84 3.31
C HIS A 246 23.77 -6.93 4.32
N LEU A 247 25.04 -7.04 4.67
CA LEU A 247 25.60 -8.13 5.47
C LEU A 247 24.97 -8.24 6.88
N PRO A 248 24.73 -7.13 7.63
CA PRO A 248 24.19 -7.24 8.98
C PRO A 248 22.73 -7.71 9.05
N THR A 249 21.93 -7.40 8.02
CA THR A 249 20.49 -7.73 8.01
C THR A 249 20.13 -8.82 7.02
N ASN A 250 21.09 -9.27 6.19
CA ASN A 250 20.89 -10.20 5.07
C ASN A 250 19.82 -9.76 4.07
N ILE A 251 19.52 -8.46 4.03
CA ILE A 251 18.58 -7.91 3.04
C ILE A 251 19.25 -7.87 1.69
N VAL A 252 18.62 -8.48 0.69
CA VAL A 252 19.10 -8.56 -0.69
C VAL A 252 18.18 -7.76 -1.59
N VAL A 253 18.75 -6.90 -2.43
CA VAL A 253 18.05 -6.16 -3.49
C VAL A 253 18.77 -6.39 -4.82
N GLN A 254 18.02 -6.40 -5.92
CA GLN A 254 18.56 -6.60 -7.25
C GLN A 254 17.84 -5.73 -8.27
N CYS A 255 18.58 -5.22 -9.25
CA CYS A 255 18.05 -4.43 -10.36
C CYS A 255 18.79 -4.76 -11.65
N GLN A 256 18.02 -4.93 -12.74
CA GLN A 256 18.56 -5.25 -14.07
C GLN A 256 17.85 -4.48 -15.20
N ASN A 257 17.12 -3.41 -14.86
CA ASN A 257 16.21 -2.75 -15.79
C ASN A 257 16.94 -1.87 -16.81
N GLU A 258 18.05 -1.28 -16.42
CA GLU A 258 18.82 -0.37 -17.25
C GLU A 258 20.06 -1.05 -17.87
N ARG A 259 20.46 -0.60 -19.06
CA ARG A 259 21.71 -1.06 -19.69
C ARG A 259 22.96 -0.56 -18.96
N SER A 260 22.81 0.49 -18.15
CA SER A 260 23.90 1.09 -17.39
C SER A 260 23.99 0.47 -15.99
N GLN A 261 25.10 -0.21 -15.72
CA GLN A 261 25.44 -0.75 -14.40
C GLN A 261 25.36 0.32 -13.28
N HIS A 262 25.82 1.56 -13.58
CA HIS A 262 25.79 2.67 -12.61
C HIS A 262 24.36 3.07 -12.24
N LYS A 263 23.43 3.12 -13.21
CA LYS A 263 22.02 3.41 -12.94
C LYS A 263 21.37 2.30 -12.14
N ASN A 264 21.61 1.04 -12.49
CA ASN A 264 21.13 -0.11 -11.73
C ASN A 264 21.66 -0.11 -10.30
N LYS A 265 22.95 0.24 -10.11
CA LYS A 265 23.55 0.37 -8.78
C LYS A 265 22.85 1.46 -7.95
N ALA A 266 22.62 2.64 -8.51
CA ALA A 266 21.92 3.74 -7.82
C ALA A 266 20.49 3.34 -7.44
N THR A 267 19.77 2.69 -8.34
CA THR A 267 18.41 2.19 -8.08
C THR A 267 18.41 1.13 -6.96
N CYS A 268 19.35 0.17 -7.01
CA CYS A 268 19.52 -0.82 -5.92
C CYS A 268 19.83 -0.16 -4.57
N PHE A 269 20.66 0.88 -4.54
CA PHE A 269 20.93 1.61 -3.29
C PHE A 269 19.67 2.25 -2.72
N ASN A 270 18.85 2.87 -3.56
CA ASN A 270 17.59 3.46 -3.11
C ASN A 270 16.60 2.41 -2.61
N MET A 271 16.52 1.27 -3.28
CA MET A 271 15.72 0.12 -2.84
C MET A 271 16.23 -0.43 -1.50
N LEU A 272 17.55 -0.56 -1.33
CA LEU A 272 18.16 -1.02 -0.07
C LEU A 272 17.86 -0.05 1.08
N LYS A 273 18.02 1.26 0.86
CA LYS A 273 17.67 2.28 1.86
C LYS A 273 16.21 2.18 2.29
N ALA A 274 15.29 2.01 1.34
CA ALA A 274 13.87 1.86 1.64
C ALA A 274 13.57 0.59 2.45
N ARG A 275 14.20 -0.54 2.13
CA ARG A 275 14.06 -1.79 2.89
C ARG A 275 14.64 -1.69 4.30
N LEU A 276 15.83 -1.10 4.45
CA LEU A 276 16.44 -0.88 5.75
C LEU A 276 15.61 0.04 6.63
N TYR A 277 15.02 1.09 6.05
CA TYR A 277 14.11 1.98 6.77
C TYR A 277 12.89 1.24 7.32
N ASN A 278 12.26 0.42 6.49
CA ASN A 278 11.12 -0.39 6.94
C ASN A 278 11.52 -1.40 8.02
N TYR A 279 12.70 -2.02 7.89
CA TYR A 279 13.25 -2.92 8.90
C TYR A 279 13.49 -2.22 10.24
N GLU A 280 14.02 -0.99 10.22
CA GLU A 280 14.22 -0.17 11.42
C GLU A 280 12.91 0.23 12.08
N ILE A 281 11.88 0.56 11.27
CA ILE A 281 10.53 0.84 11.78
C ILE A 281 9.93 -0.40 12.43
N GLN A 282 9.97 -1.55 11.75
CA GLN A 282 9.47 -2.80 12.32
C GLN A 282 10.17 -3.15 13.62
N LYS A 283 11.49 -3.02 13.68
CA LYS A 283 12.27 -3.27 14.89
C LYS A 283 11.88 -2.34 16.04
N LYS A 284 11.56 -1.06 15.74
CA LYS A 284 11.03 -0.12 16.74
C LYS A 284 9.62 -0.47 17.18
N GLU A 285 8.76 -0.90 16.26
CA GLU A 285 7.41 -1.36 16.55
C GLU A 285 7.43 -2.65 17.38
N GLU A 286 8.26 -3.63 17.01
CA GLU A 286 8.48 -4.87 17.77
C GLU A 286 9.05 -4.61 19.16
N ALA A 287 9.97 -3.67 19.31
CA ALA A 287 10.48 -3.27 20.62
C ALA A 287 9.40 -2.61 21.49
N SER A 288 8.48 -1.87 20.87
CA SER A 288 7.31 -1.27 21.54
C SER A 288 6.22 -2.31 21.86
N GLU A 289 6.01 -3.30 20.97
CA GLU A 289 5.06 -4.42 21.18
C GLU A 289 5.56 -5.47 22.16
N ASN A 290 6.87 -5.72 22.23
CA ASN A 290 7.50 -6.60 23.23
C ASN A 290 7.36 -6.09 24.67
N LEU A 291 7.08 -4.80 24.84
CA LEU A 291 6.64 -4.24 26.12
C LEU A 291 5.15 -4.52 26.39
N THR A 292 4.37 -4.96 25.41
CA THR A 292 2.92 -5.06 25.54
C THR A 292 2.33 -6.46 25.27
N LYS A 293 3.02 -7.38 24.58
CA LYS A 293 2.50 -8.76 24.34
C LYS A 293 3.58 -9.77 24.04
N SER A 294 3.51 -10.89 24.77
CA SER A 294 4.14 -12.16 24.44
C SER A 294 3.68 -12.70 23.08
N LYS A 295 4.64 -12.94 22.20
CA LYS A 295 4.73 -13.95 21.14
C LYS A 295 3.48 -14.35 20.35
N THR A 296 3.49 -14.00 19.07
CA THR A 296 3.03 -14.91 18.02
C THR A 296 4.11 -15.00 16.95
N ASP A 297 4.56 -16.23 16.67
CA ASP A 297 5.62 -16.53 15.72
C ASP A 297 5.30 -16.02 14.31
N ILE A 298 6.27 -15.34 13.71
CA ILE A 298 6.28 -14.99 12.28
C ILE A 298 6.66 -16.25 11.51
N GLY A 299 5.67 -17.09 11.25
CA GLY A 299 5.79 -18.25 10.36
C GLY A 299 5.03 -18.01 9.07
N TRP A 300 5.31 -18.78 8.05
CA TRP A 300 4.64 -18.87 6.73
C TRP A 300 3.09 -18.93 6.78
N GLY A 301 2.48 -18.77 7.94
CA GLY A 301 1.06 -18.90 8.26
C GLY A 301 0.21 -17.65 8.07
N HIS A 302 0.76 -16.47 7.81
CA HIS A 302 -0.05 -15.26 7.70
C HIS A 302 -0.56 -15.03 6.28
N GLN A 303 -1.53 -15.88 5.88
CA GLN A 303 -2.32 -15.61 4.68
C GLN A 303 -3.22 -14.40 4.96
N ILE A 304 -3.06 -13.35 4.16
CA ILE A 304 -3.89 -12.14 4.28
C ILE A 304 -5.17 -12.25 3.46
N ARG A 305 -5.10 -12.90 2.26
CA ARG A 305 -6.26 -13.01 1.37
C ARG A 305 -6.25 -14.32 0.60
N SER A 306 -7.44 -14.92 0.48
CA SER A 306 -7.67 -16.14 -0.29
C SER A 306 -8.56 -15.83 -1.50
N TYR A 307 -8.13 -16.29 -2.67
CA TYR A 307 -8.83 -16.16 -3.93
C TYR A 307 -9.24 -17.55 -4.41
N VAL A 308 -10.53 -17.82 -4.44
CA VAL A 308 -11.11 -19.08 -4.92
C VAL A 308 -11.82 -18.81 -6.21
N LEU A 309 -11.40 -19.44 -7.30
CA LEU A 309 -12.04 -19.30 -8.61
C LEU A 309 -12.96 -20.47 -8.92
N GLN A 310 -12.68 -21.66 -8.34
CA GLN A 310 -13.46 -22.88 -8.52
C GLN A 310 -13.39 -23.76 -7.24
N PRO A 311 -14.46 -24.48 -6.88
CA PRO A 311 -15.76 -24.66 -7.57
C PRO A 311 -16.74 -23.50 -7.39
N TYR A 312 -16.49 -22.62 -6.44
CA TYR A 312 -17.25 -21.39 -6.21
C TYR A 312 -16.31 -20.18 -6.36
N GLN A 313 -16.90 -19.03 -6.60
CA GLN A 313 -16.15 -17.79 -6.79
C GLN A 313 -16.21 -16.97 -5.51
N LEU A 314 -15.04 -16.72 -4.91
CA LEU A 314 -14.95 -15.94 -3.68
C LEU A 314 -13.53 -15.38 -3.50
N VAL A 315 -13.44 -14.11 -3.15
CA VAL A 315 -12.22 -13.50 -2.58
C VAL A 315 -12.53 -13.13 -1.14
N LYS A 316 -11.73 -13.65 -0.19
CA LYS A 316 -11.90 -13.37 1.23
C LYS A 316 -10.62 -12.84 1.83
N ASP A 317 -10.70 -11.71 2.53
CA ASP A 317 -9.63 -11.22 3.37
C ASP A 317 -9.75 -11.86 4.77
N LEU A 318 -8.75 -12.64 5.13
CA LEU A 318 -8.74 -13.42 6.36
C LEU A 318 -8.53 -12.57 7.63
N ARG A 319 -8.14 -11.32 7.45
CA ARG A 319 -7.89 -10.40 8.57
C ARG A 319 -9.15 -9.70 9.05
N ASN A 320 -10.05 -9.37 8.13
CA ASN A 320 -11.26 -8.59 8.42
C ASN A 320 -12.56 -9.28 8.04
N ASP A 321 -12.47 -10.52 7.51
CA ASP A 321 -13.59 -11.32 7.02
C ASP A 321 -14.41 -10.66 5.89
N TYR A 322 -13.87 -9.63 5.24
CA TYR A 322 -14.50 -9.03 4.08
C TYR A 322 -14.44 -9.99 2.89
N GLU A 323 -15.57 -10.16 2.21
CA GLU A 323 -15.75 -11.12 1.11
C GLU A 323 -16.28 -10.40 -0.13
N ASP A 324 -15.81 -10.83 -1.31
CA ASP A 324 -16.33 -10.44 -2.61
C ASP A 324 -16.57 -11.69 -3.45
N THR A 325 -17.77 -11.82 -4.01
CA THR A 325 -18.17 -12.97 -4.82
C THR A 325 -17.77 -12.86 -6.29
N ASN A 326 -17.10 -11.76 -6.68
CA ASN A 326 -16.65 -11.54 -8.04
C ASN A 326 -15.11 -11.43 -8.16
N PRO A 327 -14.38 -12.57 -8.13
CA PRO A 327 -12.93 -12.57 -8.24
C PRO A 327 -12.41 -11.91 -9.52
N SER A 328 -13.18 -11.96 -10.61
CA SER A 328 -12.79 -11.36 -11.89
C SER A 328 -12.67 -9.84 -11.79
N ASN A 329 -13.56 -9.16 -11.08
CA ASN A 329 -13.50 -7.73 -10.84
C ASN A 329 -12.29 -7.38 -9.95
N VAL A 330 -12.10 -8.15 -8.88
CA VAL A 330 -10.95 -7.98 -7.97
C VAL A 330 -9.63 -8.11 -8.72
N LEU A 331 -9.47 -9.17 -9.53
CA LEU A 331 -8.26 -9.39 -10.36
C LEU A 331 -8.11 -8.34 -11.48
N ASN A 332 -9.18 -7.65 -11.84
CA ASN A 332 -9.15 -6.49 -12.73
C ASN A 332 -8.90 -5.17 -12.01
N GLY A 333 -8.43 -5.23 -10.76
CA GLY A 333 -7.98 -4.06 -9.98
C GLY A 333 -9.10 -3.37 -9.19
N ASP A 334 -10.21 -4.05 -8.89
CA ASP A 334 -11.24 -3.53 -8.00
C ASP A 334 -11.00 -4.02 -6.57
N ILE A 335 -9.97 -3.45 -5.94
CA ILE A 335 -9.51 -3.84 -4.60
C ILE A 335 -9.75 -2.76 -3.54
N ASP A 336 -10.37 -1.64 -3.90
CA ASP A 336 -10.58 -0.51 -3.00
C ASP A 336 -11.28 -0.93 -1.71
N SER A 337 -12.37 -1.68 -1.80
CA SER A 337 -13.11 -2.15 -0.62
C SER A 337 -12.27 -3.01 0.31
N PHE A 338 -11.38 -3.86 -0.24
CA PHE A 338 -10.44 -4.64 0.58
C PHE A 338 -9.43 -3.76 1.30
N LEU A 339 -8.86 -2.77 0.61
CA LEU A 339 -7.90 -1.83 1.19
C LEU A 339 -8.54 -0.97 2.28
N GLU A 340 -9.73 -0.43 2.02
CA GLU A 340 -10.49 0.37 2.97
C GLU A 340 -10.82 -0.43 4.23
N ASN A 341 -11.44 -1.61 4.10
CA ASN A 341 -11.78 -2.46 5.23
C ASN A 341 -10.55 -2.88 6.05
N SER A 342 -9.42 -3.12 5.40
CA SER A 342 -8.17 -3.43 6.09
C SER A 342 -7.66 -2.22 6.89
N LEU A 343 -7.74 -1.01 6.35
CA LEU A 343 -7.38 0.22 7.05
C LEU A 343 -8.30 0.48 8.26
N PHE A 344 -9.60 0.22 8.14
CA PHE A 344 -10.57 0.36 9.23
C PHE A 344 -10.26 -0.58 10.41
N LYS A 345 -10.03 -1.87 10.15
CA LYS A 345 -9.83 -2.86 11.22
C LYS A 345 -8.53 -2.68 12.00
N LEU A 346 -7.46 -2.20 11.37
CA LEU A 346 -6.19 -1.94 12.05
C LEU A 346 -6.29 -0.94 13.20
N LYS A 347 -7.16 0.05 13.11
CA LYS A 347 -7.34 1.01 14.20
C LYS A 347 -8.31 0.52 15.27
N VAL A 348 -9.23 -0.38 14.94
CA VAL A 348 -10.13 -1.00 15.94
C VAL A 348 -9.36 -1.96 16.83
N ASN A 349 -8.37 -2.69 16.30
CA ASN A 349 -7.57 -3.66 17.06
C ASN A 349 -6.36 -3.05 17.82
N LYS A 350 -6.04 -1.78 17.65
CA LYS A 350 -5.02 -1.07 18.45
C LYS A 350 -5.59 -0.51 19.78
N HIS A 351 -6.74 -0.97 20.15
CA HIS A 351 -7.41 -0.74 21.43
C HIS A 351 -7.85 -2.08 22.03
#